data_6dbf27e9b40225f16f9cc00a7b5d5d0e
#
_entry.id   6dbf27e9b40225f16f9cc00a7b5d5d0e
#
_cell.length_a   1.000
_cell.length_b   1.000
_cell.length_c   1.000
_cell.angle_alpha   90.00
_cell.angle_beta   90.00
_cell.angle_gamma   90.00
#
_symmetry.space_group_name_H-M   'P 1'
#
loop_
_entity.id
_entity.type
_entity.pdbx_description
1 polymer ?
#
loop_
_entity_poly.entity_id
_entity_poly.type
_entity_poly.pdbx_seq_one_letter_code
_entity_poly.pdbx_strand_id
1 'polypeptide(L)'
;MAKLTINPGIDTYISDLTKLYDESEEICKRSAYMGAKIVADRCRAEIGSLPVETEKQKRENSEPSSGLTGEQRRGLLSGLGISHFRKDGSFINVKIGISGRNAKNQPNIAIIRSLESGTSFRTRNPVITRATSAARGAAEQAIKKQMDEEIKKRIH
;
A
#
# COMPACT_ATOMS: atom_id res chain seq x y z
N MET A 1 -10.69 59.44 1.27
CA MET A 1 -10.21 58.02 1.45
C MET A 1 -11.06 57.12 0.60
N ALA A 2 -10.45 56.49 -0.39
CA ALA A 2 -11.16 55.46 -1.20
C ALA A 2 -11.30 54.19 -0.32
N LYS A 3 -12.50 53.81 0.01
CA LYS A 3 -12.82 52.54 0.65
C LYS A 3 -12.81 51.49 -0.45
N LEU A 4 -11.78 50.64 -0.48
CA LEU A 4 -11.76 49.47 -1.35
C LEU A 4 -12.76 48.45 -0.80
N THR A 5 -13.94 48.36 -1.38
CA THR A 5 -14.92 47.34 -1.02
C THR A 5 -14.50 46.06 -1.77
N ILE A 6 -13.88 45.13 -1.06
CA ILE A 6 -13.57 43.83 -1.61
C ILE A 6 -14.89 43.10 -1.92
N ASN A 7 -15.02 42.57 -3.13
CA ASN A 7 -16.23 41.86 -3.55
C ASN A 7 -16.46 40.67 -2.60
N PRO A 8 -17.66 40.51 -1.99
CA PRO A 8 -17.91 39.42 -1.03
C PRO A 8 -17.58 38.00 -1.51
N GLY A 9 -17.58 37.79 -2.82
CA GLY A 9 -17.12 36.52 -3.41
C GLY A 9 -15.62 36.25 -3.28
N ILE A 10 -14.79 37.29 -3.18
CA ILE A 10 -13.33 37.14 -3.01
C ILE A 10 -12.99 36.69 -1.60
N ASP A 11 -13.68 37.17 -0.58
CA ASP A 11 -13.44 36.79 0.80
C ASP A 11 -13.78 35.30 1.03
N THR A 12 -14.88 34.81 0.44
CA THR A 12 -15.25 33.40 0.45
C THR A 12 -14.19 32.54 -0.24
N TYR A 13 -13.72 32.98 -1.40
CA TYR A 13 -12.68 32.27 -2.14
C TYR A 13 -11.36 32.19 -1.37
N ILE A 14 -10.94 33.30 -0.74
CA ILE A 14 -9.73 33.33 0.11
C ILE A 14 -9.90 32.41 1.31
N SER A 15 -11.07 32.39 1.94
CA SER A 15 -11.38 31.50 3.07
C SER A 15 -11.29 30.03 2.67
N ASP A 16 -11.83 29.66 1.51
CA ASP A 16 -11.79 28.29 1.00
C ASP A 16 -10.35 27.86 0.64
N LEU A 17 -9.57 28.74 0.02
CA LEU A 17 -8.15 28.47 -0.25
C LEU A 17 -7.34 28.30 1.05
N THR A 18 -7.61 29.11 2.08
CA THR A 18 -6.95 28.97 3.37
C THR A 18 -7.28 27.64 4.03
N LYS A 19 -8.54 27.21 4.03
CA LYS A 19 -8.95 25.90 4.53
C LYS A 19 -8.26 24.75 3.78
N LEU A 20 -8.19 24.84 2.44
CA LEU A 20 -7.48 23.83 1.64
C LEU A 20 -5.99 23.75 1.99
N TYR A 21 -5.35 24.89 2.20
CA TYR A 21 -3.95 24.95 2.60
C TYR A 21 -3.73 24.31 3.98
N ASP A 22 -4.52 24.70 4.97
CA ASP A 22 -4.42 24.21 6.35
C ASP A 22 -4.70 22.70 6.46
N GLU A 23 -5.61 22.19 5.64
CA GLU A 23 -5.99 20.77 5.66
C GLU A 23 -5.30 19.91 4.60
N SER A 24 -4.40 20.51 3.82
CA SER A 24 -3.73 19.83 2.68
C SER A 24 -3.01 18.54 3.08
N GLU A 25 -2.38 18.53 4.24
CA GLU A 25 -1.68 17.36 4.77
C GLU A 25 -2.64 16.20 5.06
N GLU A 26 -3.80 16.48 5.65
CA GLU A 26 -4.81 15.47 5.95
C GLU A 26 -5.47 14.92 4.68
N ILE A 27 -5.72 15.78 3.68
CA ILE A 27 -6.21 15.38 2.36
C ILE A 27 -5.22 14.41 1.70
N CYS A 28 -3.95 14.78 1.66
CA CYS A 28 -2.90 13.94 1.07
C CYS A 28 -2.75 12.61 1.82
N LYS A 29 -2.80 12.63 3.14
CA LYS A 29 -2.73 11.43 3.99
C LYS A 29 -3.85 10.45 3.68
N ARG A 30 -5.11 10.91 3.68
CA ARG A 30 -6.27 10.08 3.36
C ARG A 30 -6.17 9.49 1.95
N SER A 31 -5.77 10.32 0.98
CA SER A 31 -5.62 9.89 -0.40
C SER A 31 -4.51 8.84 -0.55
N ALA A 32 -3.36 9.03 0.10
CA ALA A 32 -2.26 8.08 0.11
C ALA A 32 -2.67 6.72 0.71
N TYR A 33 -3.43 6.72 1.81
CA TYR A 33 -3.94 5.49 2.40
C TYR A 33 -4.93 4.76 1.50
N MET A 34 -5.77 5.46 0.74
CA MET A 34 -6.67 4.84 -0.24
C MET A 34 -5.88 4.09 -1.33
N GLY A 35 -4.85 4.72 -1.88
CA GLY A 35 -3.97 4.06 -2.84
C GLY A 35 -3.21 2.87 -2.25
N ALA A 36 -2.65 3.04 -1.05
CA ALA A 36 -1.94 1.98 -0.34
C ALA A 36 -2.83 0.77 -0.03
N LYS A 37 -4.10 1.00 0.32
CA LYS A 37 -5.07 -0.07 0.56
C LYS A 37 -5.27 -0.94 -0.69
N ILE A 38 -5.43 -0.33 -1.86
CA ILE A 38 -5.63 -1.06 -3.12
C ILE A 38 -4.43 -1.94 -3.44
N VAL A 39 -3.21 -1.41 -3.28
CA VAL A 39 -1.99 -2.19 -3.49
C VAL A 39 -1.86 -3.32 -2.45
N ALA A 40 -2.13 -3.04 -1.17
CA ALA A 40 -2.07 -4.05 -0.11
C ALA A 40 -3.10 -5.18 -0.34
N ASP A 41 -4.32 -4.84 -0.76
CA ASP A 41 -5.36 -5.83 -1.06
C ASP A 41 -4.96 -6.70 -2.27
N ARG A 42 -4.31 -6.13 -3.27
CA ARG A 42 -3.76 -6.91 -4.39
C ARG A 42 -2.63 -7.83 -3.94
N CYS A 43 -1.74 -7.36 -3.09
CA CYS A 43 -0.68 -8.20 -2.50
C CYS A 43 -1.29 -9.37 -1.70
N ARG A 44 -2.34 -9.13 -0.91
CA ARG A 44 -3.06 -10.20 -0.18
C ARG A 44 -3.64 -11.24 -1.15
N ALA A 45 -4.28 -10.80 -2.22
CA ALA A 45 -4.86 -11.69 -3.21
C ALA A 45 -3.77 -12.55 -3.89
N GLU A 46 -2.66 -11.96 -4.30
CA GLU A 46 -1.56 -12.69 -4.92
C GLU A 46 -0.90 -13.69 -3.96
N ILE A 47 -0.62 -13.29 -2.72
CA ILE A 47 -0.08 -14.21 -1.69
C ILE A 47 -1.11 -15.32 -1.36
N GLY A 48 -2.38 -14.98 -1.26
CA GLY A 48 -3.46 -15.92 -0.97
C GLY A 48 -3.67 -16.97 -2.07
N SER A 49 -3.35 -16.63 -3.32
CA SER A 49 -3.46 -17.53 -4.47
C SER A 49 -2.25 -18.46 -4.65
N LEU A 50 -1.16 -18.26 -3.90
CA LEU A 50 0.01 -19.11 -4.00
C LEU A 50 -0.30 -20.55 -3.58
N PRO A 51 0.26 -21.54 -4.29
CA PRO A 51 0.07 -22.95 -3.93
C PRO A 51 0.63 -23.25 -2.53
N VAL A 52 -0.09 -24.08 -1.80
CA VAL A 52 0.34 -24.54 -0.47
C VAL A 52 0.86 -25.96 -0.59
N GLU A 53 2.04 -26.18 -0.07
CA GLU A 53 2.70 -27.46 -0.02
C GLU A 53 2.87 -27.94 1.42
N THR A 54 2.75 -29.23 1.65
CA THR A 54 3.08 -29.84 2.93
C THR A 54 4.61 -29.90 3.10
N GLU A 55 5.07 -29.95 4.34
CA GLU A 55 6.50 -30.15 4.62
C GLU A 55 7.05 -31.46 4.01
N LYS A 56 6.21 -32.50 3.95
CA LYS A 56 6.54 -33.78 3.32
C LYS A 56 6.77 -33.59 1.81
N GLN A 57 5.84 -32.95 1.12
CA GLN A 57 5.98 -32.65 -0.33
C GLN A 57 7.23 -31.83 -0.62
N LYS A 58 7.56 -30.84 0.24
CA LYS A 58 8.79 -30.06 0.08
C LYS A 58 10.08 -30.87 0.20
N ARG A 59 10.08 -31.88 1.08
CA ARG A 59 11.24 -32.75 1.28
C ARG A 59 11.37 -33.81 0.16
N GLU A 60 10.26 -34.26 -0.38
CA GLU A 60 10.19 -35.27 -1.45
C GLU A 60 10.47 -34.66 -2.83
N ASN A 61 10.20 -33.35 -3.01
CA ASN A 61 10.49 -32.66 -4.27
C ASN A 61 11.98 -32.39 -4.41
N SER A 62 12.59 -33.02 -5.40
CA SER A 62 14.00 -32.75 -5.80
C SER A 62 14.18 -31.44 -6.54
N GLU A 63 13.10 -30.86 -7.06
CA GLU A 63 13.07 -29.61 -7.84
C GLU A 63 12.68 -28.42 -6.93
N PRO A 64 13.25 -27.23 -7.19
CA PRO A 64 12.82 -26.01 -6.48
C PRO A 64 11.34 -25.73 -6.70
N SER A 65 10.62 -25.43 -5.63
CA SER A 65 9.19 -25.17 -5.64
C SER A 65 8.86 -23.69 -5.42
N SER A 66 7.83 -23.20 -6.06
CA SER A 66 7.28 -21.85 -5.80
C SER A 66 6.24 -21.83 -4.67
N GLY A 67 5.89 -22.99 -4.12
CA GLY A 67 4.89 -23.15 -3.09
C GLY A 67 5.35 -22.67 -1.71
N LEU A 68 4.37 -22.36 -0.87
CA LEU A 68 4.52 -22.00 0.53
C LEU A 68 3.93 -23.12 1.40
N THR A 69 4.42 -23.28 2.63
CA THR A 69 3.64 -24.01 3.62
C THR A 69 2.44 -23.17 4.06
N GLY A 70 1.38 -23.85 4.58
CA GLY A 70 0.21 -23.13 5.11
C GLY A 70 0.56 -22.11 6.19
N GLU A 71 1.55 -22.42 7.04
CA GLU A 71 2.05 -21.52 8.08
C GLU A 71 2.79 -20.32 7.52
N GLN A 72 3.62 -20.52 6.49
CA GLN A 72 4.30 -19.43 5.80
C GLN A 72 3.30 -18.50 5.14
N ARG A 73 2.31 -19.02 4.42
CA ARG A 73 1.26 -18.20 3.80
C ARG A 73 0.47 -17.39 4.82
N ARG A 74 0.04 -18.02 5.93
CA ARG A 74 -0.65 -17.31 7.02
C ARG A 74 0.23 -16.23 7.64
N GLY A 75 1.52 -16.52 7.86
CA GLY A 75 2.47 -15.56 8.38
C GLY A 75 2.64 -14.33 7.47
N LEU A 76 2.75 -14.55 6.15
CA LEU A 76 2.82 -13.46 5.18
C LEU A 76 1.56 -12.61 5.16
N LEU A 77 0.37 -13.24 5.16
CA LEU A 77 -0.91 -12.54 5.16
C LEU A 77 -1.14 -11.73 6.43
N SER A 78 -0.78 -12.27 7.59
CA SER A 78 -0.90 -11.56 8.87
C SER A 78 0.15 -10.47 9.06
N GLY A 79 1.34 -10.64 8.46
CA GLY A 79 2.43 -9.67 8.53
C GLY A 79 2.32 -8.52 7.53
N LEU A 80 1.45 -8.64 6.51
CA LEU A 80 1.25 -7.61 5.51
C LEU A 80 0.48 -6.43 6.11
N GLY A 81 1.08 -5.27 6.07
CA GLY A 81 0.51 -4.05 6.63
C GLY A 81 0.87 -2.80 5.86
N ILE A 82 0.19 -1.72 6.22
CA ILE A 82 0.45 -0.37 5.73
C ILE A 82 1.09 0.41 6.89
N SER A 83 2.21 1.08 6.61
CA SER A 83 2.91 1.88 7.62
C SER A 83 2.12 3.13 8.02
N HIS A 84 2.50 3.69 9.16
CA HIS A 84 2.08 5.05 9.48
C HIS A 84 2.56 6.02 8.40
N PHE A 85 1.77 7.04 8.20
CA PHE A 85 2.09 8.19 7.39
C PHE A 85 3.41 8.85 7.84
N ARG A 86 4.26 9.20 6.89
CA ARG A 86 5.47 9.97 7.13
C ARG A 86 5.52 11.17 6.18
N LYS A 87 5.86 12.31 6.76
CA LYS A 87 6.16 13.52 6.01
C LYS A 87 7.68 13.67 5.96
N ASP A 88 8.20 13.78 4.75
CA ASP A 88 9.62 13.95 4.47
C ASP A 88 9.77 15.18 3.57
N GLY A 89 9.99 16.34 4.20
CA GLY A 89 9.94 17.63 3.53
C GLY A 89 8.57 17.91 2.91
N SER A 90 8.52 18.06 1.59
CA SER A 90 7.28 18.24 0.81
C SER A 90 6.63 16.92 0.38
N PHE A 91 7.27 15.79 0.66
CA PHE A 91 6.77 14.48 0.25
C PHE A 91 6.03 13.78 1.38
N ILE A 92 4.98 13.09 1.00
CA ILE A 92 4.15 12.28 1.89
C ILE A 92 4.34 10.83 1.50
N ASN A 93 4.75 10.01 2.46
CA ASN A 93 5.06 8.61 2.25
C ASN A 93 4.17 7.71 3.10
N VAL A 94 3.60 6.70 2.46
CA VAL A 94 2.96 5.55 3.09
C VAL A 94 3.60 4.31 2.48
N LYS A 95 4.08 3.40 3.32
CA LYS A 95 4.75 2.17 2.86
C LYS A 95 3.87 0.96 3.10
N ILE A 96 3.89 0.03 2.16
CA ILE A 96 3.33 -1.30 2.33
C ILE A 96 4.49 -2.23 2.61
N GLY A 97 4.37 -3.06 3.62
CA GLY A 97 5.44 -3.95 4.03
C GLY A 97 4.93 -5.23 4.67
N ILE A 98 5.84 -6.17 4.80
CA ILE A 98 5.61 -7.45 5.47
C ILE A 98 6.55 -7.51 6.66
N SER A 99 5.98 -7.74 7.84
CA SER A 99 6.71 -7.79 9.11
C SER A 99 6.41 -9.07 9.88
N GLY A 100 7.06 -9.25 11.02
CA GLY A 100 6.80 -10.34 11.93
C GLY A 100 7.41 -11.67 11.52
N ARG A 101 6.97 -12.71 12.23
CA ARG A 101 7.40 -14.10 12.06
C ARG A 101 6.19 -15.01 11.97
N ASN A 102 6.33 -16.14 11.28
CA ASN A 102 5.31 -17.17 11.24
C ASN A 102 5.32 -18.04 12.52
N ALA A 103 4.41 -18.99 12.62
CA ALA A 103 4.28 -19.89 13.75
C ALA A 103 5.55 -20.75 14.04
N LYS A 104 6.39 -20.96 13.03
CA LYS A 104 7.70 -21.65 13.16
C LYS A 104 8.86 -20.68 13.44
N ASN A 105 8.56 -19.46 13.87
CA ASN A 105 9.55 -18.43 14.17
C ASN A 105 10.46 -18.03 12.99
N GLN A 106 10.01 -18.28 11.73
CA GLN A 106 10.72 -17.83 10.54
C GLN A 106 10.34 -16.39 10.22
N PRO A 107 11.30 -15.49 9.90
CA PRO A 107 10.99 -14.12 9.52
C PRO A 107 10.20 -14.07 8.21
N ASN A 108 9.05 -13.42 8.20
CA ASN A 108 8.21 -13.27 7.00
C ASN A 108 8.95 -12.57 5.86
N ILE A 109 9.81 -11.60 6.19
CA ILE A 109 10.62 -10.89 5.19
C ILE A 109 11.60 -11.81 4.46
N ALA A 110 12.17 -12.81 5.12
CA ALA A 110 13.05 -13.78 4.48
C ALA A 110 12.29 -14.67 3.50
N ILE A 111 11.06 -15.06 3.87
CA ILE A 111 10.19 -15.88 3.02
C ILE A 111 9.83 -15.10 1.74
N ILE A 112 9.37 -13.85 1.88
CA ILE A 112 8.97 -13.06 0.72
C ILE A 112 10.15 -12.72 -0.18
N ARG A 113 11.32 -12.43 0.38
CA ARG A 113 12.56 -12.26 -0.42
C ARG A 113 12.93 -13.50 -1.21
N SER A 114 12.78 -14.69 -0.62
CA SER A 114 13.04 -15.95 -1.33
C SER A 114 12.07 -16.20 -2.48
N LEU A 115 10.84 -15.71 -2.39
CA LEU A 115 9.88 -15.73 -3.50
C LEU A 115 10.24 -14.72 -4.59
N GLU A 116 10.55 -13.49 -4.20
CA GLU A 116 10.86 -12.41 -5.15
C GLU A 116 12.13 -12.69 -5.98
N SER A 117 13.18 -13.21 -5.34
CA SER A 117 14.48 -13.41 -5.96
C SER A 117 14.75 -14.85 -6.39
N GLY A 118 14.05 -15.81 -5.80
CA GLY A 118 14.38 -17.22 -5.90
C GLY A 118 15.57 -17.62 -5.04
N THR A 119 15.76 -18.92 -4.84
CA THR A 119 16.90 -19.54 -4.13
C THR A 119 17.20 -20.90 -4.76
N SER A 120 18.26 -21.58 -4.31
CA SER A 120 18.56 -22.93 -4.79
C SER A 120 17.46 -23.97 -4.55
N PHE A 121 16.56 -23.71 -3.57
CA PHE A 121 15.45 -24.60 -3.20
C PHE A 121 14.07 -23.96 -3.39
N ARG A 122 13.99 -22.75 -3.96
CA ARG A 122 12.73 -22.06 -4.25
C ARG A 122 12.77 -21.38 -5.60
N THR A 123 11.85 -21.75 -6.46
CA THR A 123 11.67 -21.09 -7.76
C THR A 123 11.24 -19.62 -7.55
N ARG A 124 11.81 -18.73 -8.33
CA ARG A 124 11.43 -17.32 -8.33
C ARG A 124 9.97 -17.15 -8.70
N ASN A 125 9.24 -16.46 -7.86
CA ASN A 125 7.85 -16.07 -8.09
C ASN A 125 7.62 -14.66 -7.49
N PRO A 126 7.84 -13.60 -8.27
CA PRO A 126 7.84 -12.21 -7.77
C PRO A 126 6.42 -11.69 -7.55
N VAL A 127 5.75 -12.20 -6.52
CA VAL A 127 4.34 -11.89 -6.20
C VAL A 127 4.10 -10.44 -5.83
N ILE A 128 5.01 -9.82 -5.07
CA ILE A 128 4.87 -8.42 -4.66
C ILE A 128 5.10 -7.50 -5.85
N THR A 129 6.14 -7.75 -6.64
CA THR A 129 6.43 -6.98 -7.86
C THR A 129 5.25 -7.06 -8.83
N ARG A 130 4.69 -8.25 -9.05
CA ARG A 130 3.52 -8.46 -9.92
C ARG A 130 2.28 -7.76 -9.37
N ALA A 131 1.99 -7.90 -8.10
CA ALA A 131 0.84 -7.27 -7.44
C ALA A 131 0.91 -5.75 -7.52
N THR A 132 2.07 -5.17 -7.22
CA THR A 132 2.30 -3.73 -7.27
C THR A 132 2.12 -3.17 -8.68
N SER A 133 2.70 -3.82 -9.68
CA SER A 133 2.56 -3.42 -11.08
C SER A 133 1.10 -3.47 -11.55
N ALA A 134 0.37 -4.54 -11.19
CA ALA A 134 -1.03 -4.71 -11.56
C ALA A 134 -1.96 -3.71 -10.87
N ALA A 135 -1.67 -3.31 -9.63
CA ALA A 135 -2.50 -2.41 -8.84
C ALA A 135 -2.22 -0.93 -9.08
N ARG A 136 -1.10 -0.58 -9.72
CA ARG A 136 -0.62 0.80 -9.84
C ARG A 136 -1.66 1.75 -10.42
N GLY A 137 -2.23 1.43 -11.57
CA GLY A 137 -3.22 2.28 -12.23
C GLY A 137 -4.47 2.52 -11.38
N ALA A 138 -5.00 1.46 -10.76
CA ALA A 138 -6.17 1.57 -9.88
C ALA A 138 -5.87 2.39 -8.62
N ALA A 139 -4.67 2.23 -8.05
CA ALA A 139 -4.22 3.01 -6.89
C ALA A 139 -4.09 4.50 -7.23
N GLU A 140 -3.48 4.84 -8.35
CA GLU A 140 -3.35 6.22 -8.82
C GLU A 140 -4.72 6.87 -9.06
N GLN A 141 -5.67 6.16 -9.67
CA GLN A 141 -7.04 6.65 -9.86
C GLN A 141 -7.78 6.85 -8.54
N ALA A 142 -7.62 5.94 -7.58
CA ALA A 142 -8.23 6.06 -6.27
C ALA A 142 -7.66 7.26 -5.48
N ILE A 143 -6.36 7.51 -5.56
CA ILE A 143 -5.73 8.69 -4.96
C ILE A 143 -6.33 9.98 -5.54
N LYS A 144 -6.38 10.08 -6.87
CA LYS A 144 -6.97 11.26 -7.55
C LYS A 144 -8.43 11.47 -7.15
N LYS A 145 -9.24 10.41 -7.21
CA LYS A 145 -10.66 10.48 -6.85
C LYS A 145 -10.84 10.94 -5.40
N GLN A 146 -10.08 10.38 -4.46
CA GLN A 146 -10.16 10.76 -3.04
C GLN A 146 -9.74 12.22 -2.84
N MET A 147 -8.69 12.68 -3.51
CA MET A 147 -8.25 14.09 -3.46
C MET A 147 -9.35 15.02 -3.99
N ASP A 148 -9.93 14.71 -5.14
CA ASP A 148 -11.00 15.52 -5.74
C ASP A 148 -12.23 15.59 -4.83
N GLU A 149 -12.62 14.49 -4.21
CA GLU A 149 -13.73 14.43 -3.27
C GLU A 149 -13.46 15.27 -2.01
N GLU A 150 -12.27 15.16 -1.45
CA GLU A 150 -11.87 15.93 -0.27
C GLU A 150 -11.77 17.44 -0.57
N ILE A 151 -11.29 17.81 -1.74
CA ILE A 151 -11.23 19.21 -2.19
C ILE A 151 -12.65 19.76 -2.38
N LYS A 152 -13.52 19.04 -3.09
CA LYS A 152 -14.91 19.44 -3.34
C LYS A 152 -15.72 19.66 -2.07
N LYS A 153 -15.46 18.90 -1.01
CA LYS A 153 -16.12 19.09 0.30
C LYS A 153 -15.77 20.39 1.00
N ARG A 154 -14.67 21.04 0.62
CA ARG A 154 -14.10 22.21 1.27
C ARG A 154 -14.28 23.50 0.47
N ILE A 155 -14.55 23.38 -0.82
CA ILE A 155 -14.85 24.48 -1.73
C ILE A 155 -16.36 24.52 -1.95
N HIS A 156 -16.95 25.68 -1.72
CA HIS A 156 -18.38 25.93 -1.93
C HIS A 156 -18.65 26.54 -3.30
#